data_8a5b54e64caa3a5b08306475532a8eb0
#
_entry.id   8a5b54e64caa3a5b08306475532a8eb0
#
_cell.length_a   1.000
_cell.length_b   1.000
_cell.length_c   1.000
_cell.angle_alpha   90.00
_cell.angle_beta   90.00
_cell.angle_gamma   90.00
#
_symmetry.space_group_name_H-M   'P 1'
#
loop_
_entity.id
_entity.type
_entity.pdbx_description
1 polymer ?
#
loop_
_entity_poly.entity_id
_entity_poly.type
_entity_poly.pdbx_seq_one_letter_code
_entity_poly.pdbx_strand_id
1 'polypeptide(L)'
;MDRWPTRSAVERVRARYKTGTRIELIEMDDPQAPPAGTHGTVIAVDDIGSLIVNWDNGCGLNAIPGKDRFRIITEESERGVAMEGNQ
;
A
#
# COMPACT_ATOMS: atom_id res chain seq x y z
N MET A 1 -6.61 -7.26 -24.96
CA MET A 1 -6.38 -6.90 -23.94
C MET A 1 -5.40 -7.63 -23.24
N ASP A 2 -4.66 -7.05 -22.59
CA ASP A 2 -3.60 -7.65 -21.99
C ASP A 2 -3.93 -8.13 -20.65
N ARG A 3 -3.36 -9.26 -20.28
CA ARG A 3 -3.52 -9.72 -19.02
C ARG A 3 -2.59 -9.07 -18.07
N TRP A 4 -1.53 -8.58 -18.56
CA TRP A 4 -0.49 -7.96 -17.74
C TRP A 4 -0.71 -6.47 -17.70
N PRO A 5 -0.33 -5.78 -16.64
CA PRO A 5 -0.42 -4.33 -16.64
C PRO A 5 0.48 -3.76 -17.71
N THR A 6 0.03 -2.70 -18.33
CA THR A 6 0.85 -2.03 -19.32
C THR A 6 1.93 -1.23 -18.60
N ARG A 7 2.94 -0.81 -19.35
CA ARG A 7 3.95 0.03 -18.78
C ARG A 7 3.36 1.30 -18.20
N SER A 8 2.37 1.89 -18.87
CA SER A 8 1.74 3.08 -18.35
C SER A 8 1.06 2.83 -17.02
N ALA A 9 0.41 1.68 -16.88
CA ALA A 9 -0.26 1.35 -15.64
C ALA A 9 0.76 1.17 -14.52
N VAL A 10 1.88 0.51 -14.79
CA VAL A 10 2.91 0.31 -13.79
C VAL A 10 3.50 1.66 -13.38
N GLU A 11 3.71 2.54 -14.35
CA GLU A 11 4.28 3.84 -14.03
C GLU A 11 3.33 4.70 -13.21
N ARG A 12 2.03 4.56 -13.43
CA ARG A 12 1.08 5.27 -12.60
C ARG A 12 1.13 4.76 -11.17
N VAL A 13 1.31 3.46 -11.00
CA VAL A 13 1.45 2.91 -9.66
C VAL A 13 2.71 3.44 -9.01
N ARG A 14 3.83 3.47 -9.75
CA ARG A 14 5.07 4.00 -9.20
C ARG A 14 4.95 5.45 -8.81
N ALA A 15 4.22 6.23 -9.60
CA ALA A 15 4.06 7.64 -9.30
C ALA A 15 3.22 7.85 -8.05
N ARG A 16 2.23 6.98 -7.86
CA ARG A 16 1.35 7.14 -6.72
C ARG A 16 1.95 6.60 -5.43
N TYR A 17 2.69 5.48 -5.53
CA TYR A 17 3.24 4.84 -4.35
C TYR A 17 4.76 4.93 -4.38
N LYS A 18 5.26 6.12 -4.10
CA LYS A 18 6.70 6.32 -4.12
C LYS A 18 7.34 5.67 -2.92
N THR A 19 8.62 5.40 -3.04
CA THR A 19 9.38 4.82 -1.93
C THR A 19 9.18 5.66 -0.68
N GLY A 20 8.86 5.02 0.40
CA GLY A 20 8.60 5.71 1.65
C GLY A 20 7.15 5.99 1.93
N THR A 21 6.27 5.73 0.96
CA THR A 21 4.84 5.94 1.17
C THR A 21 4.34 4.99 2.25
N ARG A 22 3.59 5.54 3.20
CA ARG A 22 3.00 4.71 4.25
C ARG A 22 1.61 4.30 3.82
N ILE A 23 1.28 3.05 4.05
CA ILE A 23 -0.03 2.51 3.69
C ILE A 23 -0.59 1.72 4.85
N GLU A 24 -1.89 1.55 4.83
CA GLU A 24 -2.60 0.73 5.81
C GLU A 24 -3.34 -0.36 5.07
N LEU A 25 -3.19 -1.60 5.51
CA LEU A 25 -3.86 -2.72 4.87
C LEU A 25 -5.33 -2.73 5.26
N ILE A 26 -6.20 -2.87 4.28
CA ILE A 26 -7.63 -2.99 4.51
C ILE A 26 -8.04 -4.44 4.36
N GLU A 27 -7.60 -5.08 3.29
CA GLU A 27 -7.99 -6.47 3.06
C GLU A 27 -7.01 -7.14 2.12
N MET A 28 -6.57 -8.32 2.47
CA MET A 28 -5.69 -9.11 1.61
C MET A 28 -6.10 -10.56 1.79
N ASP A 29 -6.49 -11.21 0.69
CA ASP A 29 -6.98 -12.56 0.74
C ASP A 29 -5.80 -13.53 0.63
N ASP A 30 -5.13 -13.75 1.74
CA ASP A 30 -3.95 -14.59 1.78
C ASP A 30 -3.83 -15.12 3.20
N PRO A 31 -3.61 -16.41 3.37
CA PRO A 31 -3.52 -16.98 4.74
C PRO A 31 -2.42 -16.35 5.58
N GLN A 32 -1.41 -15.77 4.94
CA GLN A 32 -0.33 -15.18 5.67
C GLN A 32 -0.39 -13.66 5.71
N ALA A 33 -1.52 -13.10 5.34
CA ALA A 33 -1.67 -11.66 5.30
C ALA A 33 -1.55 -11.07 6.70
N PRO A 34 -0.99 -9.87 6.82
CA PRO A 34 -1.03 -9.20 8.10
C PRO A 34 -2.47 -8.84 8.44
N PRO A 35 -2.78 -8.60 9.69
CA PRO A 35 -4.16 -8.23 10.03
C PRO A 35 -4.54 -6.91 9.39
N ALA A 36 -5.83 -6.76 9.10
CA ALA A 36 -6.34 -5.48 8.62
C ALA A 36 -5.96 -4.40 9.62
N GLY A 37 -5.59 -3.25 9.12
CA GLY A 37 -5.14 -2.15 9.95
C GLY A 37 -3.64 -2.10 10.13
N THR A 38 -2.91 -3.11 9.65
CA THR A 38 -1.45 -3.10 9.74
C THR A 38 -0.91 -2.03 8.80
N HIS A 39 0.04 -1.27 9.27
CA HIS A 39 0.68 -0.23 8.45
C HIS A 39 1.98 -0.77 7.88
N GLY A 40 2.37 -0.23 6.76
CA GLY A 40 3.63 -0.61 6.13
C GLY A 40 4.20 0.54 5.32
N THR A 41 5.43 0.36 4.89
CA THR A 41 6.13 1.36 4.09
C THR A 41 6.43 0.76 2.73
N VAL A 42 6.07 1.47 1.67
CA VAL A 42 6.38 1.03 0.31
C VAL A 42 7.88 1.21 0.09
N ILE A 43 8.54 0.13 -0.28
CA ILE A 43 9.96 0.15 -0.57
C ILE A 43 10.19 0.39 -2.05
N ALA A 44 9.39 -0.24 -2.88
CA ALA A 44 9.54 -0.15 -4.33
C ALA A 44 8.28 -0.68 -5.00
N VAL A 45 8.20 -0.48 -6.30
CA VAL A 45 7.13 -1.07 -7.11
C VAL A 45 7.85 -1.91 -8.16
N ASP A 46 7.47 -3.16 -8.29
CA ASP A 46 8.17 -4.03 -9.22
C ASP A 46 7.62 -3.86 -10.64
N ASP A 47 8.13 -4.67 -11.57
CA ASP A 47 7.84 -4.48 -12.98
C ASP A 47 6.41 -4.80 -13.36
N ILE A 48 5.69 -5.50 -12.52
CA ILE A 48 4.30 -5.78 -12.81
C ILE A 48 3.36 -4.94 -11.96
N GLY A 49 3.91 -3.96 -11.25
CA GLY A 49 3.07 -3.03 -10.51
C GLY A 49 2.72 -3.46 -9.10
N SER A 50 3.36 -4.49 -8.58
CA SER A 50 3.13 -4.88 -7.19
C SER A 50 3.96 -4.00 -6.27
N LEU A 51 3.42 -3.67 -5.12
CA LEU A 51 4.13 -2.88 -4.14
C LEU A 51 4.95 -3.81 -3.26
N ILE A 52 6.24 -3.54 -3.17
CA ILE A 52 7.09 -4.25 -2.24
C ILE A 52 7.00 -3.46 -0.95
N VAL A 53 6.45 -4.08 0.07
CA VAL A 53 6.10 -3.39 1.30
C VAL A 53 6.82 -3.99 2.48
N ASN A 54 7.33 -3.12 3.32
CA ASN A 54 7.90 -3.53 4.60
C ASN A 54 6.80 -3.26 5.63
N TRP A 55 6.06 -4.30 5.98
CA TRP A 55 4.97 -4.17 6.93
C TRP A 55 5.53 -4.04 8.35
N ASP A 56 4.91 -3.19 9.14
CA ASP A 56 5.42 -2.90 10.47
C ASP A 56 5.44 -4.11 11.38
N ASN A 57 4.61 -5.12 11.07
CA ASN A 57 4.59 -6.33 11.88
C ASN A 57 5.60 -7.37 11.41
N GLY A 58 6.44 -7.03 10.46
CA GLY A 58 7.48 -7.94 9.98
C GLY A 58 7.05 -8.84 8.83
N CYS A 59 5.81 -8.73 8.38
CA CYS A 59 5.34 -9.53 7.26
C CYS A 59 6.02 -9.06 5.97
N GLY A 60 6.33 -9.97 5.07
CA GLY A 60 7.02 -9.62 3.85
C GLY A 60 6.19 -9.76 2.58
N LEU A 61 4.87 -9.86 2.71
CA LEU A 61 4.05 -10.01 1.51
C LEU A 61 3.92 -8.70 0.75
N ASN A 62 3.95 -8.80 -0.57
CA ASN A 62 3.74 -7.63 -1.42
C ASN A 62 2.25 -7.31 -1.48
N ALA A 63 1.93 -6.06 -1.76
CA ALA A 63 0.55 -5.64 -1.95
C ALA A 63 0.31 -5.41 -3.43
N ILE A 64 -0.80 -5.91 -3.95
CA ILE A 64 -1.08 -5.86 -5.37
C ILE A 64 -2.27 -4.96 -5.60
N PRO A 65 -2.06 -3.78 -6.20
CA PRO A 65 -3.17 -2.89 -6.49
C PRO A 65 -4.21 -3.59 -7.36
N GLY A 66 -5.45 -3.43 -7.01
CA GLY A 66 -6.52 -4.07 -7.77
C GLY A 66 -6.91 -5.44 -7.22
N LYS A 67 -6.00 -6.09 -6.50
CA LYS A 67 -6.31 -7.36 -5.88
C LYS A 67 -6.44 -7.20 -4.38
N ASP A 68 -5.47 -6.53 -3.79
CA ASP A 68 -5.48 -6.29 -2.35
C ASP A 68 -6.00 -4.89 -2.10
N ARG A 69 -6.56 -4.66 -0.94
CA ARG A 69 -7.11 -3.36 -0.60
C ARG A 69 -6.27 -2.71 0.47
N PHE A 70 -5.82 -1.51 0.20
CA PHE A 70 -5.01 -0.74 1.12
C PHE A 70 -5.20 0.73 0.81
N ARG A 71 -4.79 1.58 1.72
CA ARG A 71 -4.91 3.02 1.48
C ARG A 71 -3.64 3.71 1.88
N ILE A 72 -3.38 4.85 1.27
CA ILE A 72 -2.24 5.65 1.63
C ILE A 72 -2.55 6.40 2.91
N ILE A 73 -1.60 6.41 3.83
CA ILE A 73 -1.72 7.13 5.05
C ILE A 73 -0.86 8.36 4.94
N THR A 74 -1.47 9.52 5.11
CA THR A 74 -0.69 10.75 5.10
C THR A 74 -0.51 11.17 6.55
N GLU A 75 0.43 12.05 6.75
CA GLU A 75 0.63 12.58 8.08
C GLU A 75 -0.66 13.17 8.61
N GLU A 76 -1.38 13.83 7.75
CA GLU A 76 -2.64 14.41 8.14
C GLU A 76 -3.64 13.33 8.52
N SER A 77 -3.70 12.24 7.78
CA SER A 77 -4.58 11.14 8.13
C SER A 77 -4.26 10.53 9.45
N GLU A 78 -2.99 10.36 9.71
CA GLU A 78 -2.58 9.72 10.96
C GLU A 78 -2.89 10.59 12.15
N ARG A 79 -2.84 11.90 11.98
CA ARG A 79 -3.09 12.77 13.08
C ARG A 79 -4.49 13.29 13.12
N GLY A 80 -5.18 13.17 12.00
CA GLY A 80 -6.47 13.79 11.86
C GLY A 80 -7.44 13.41 12.92
N VAL A 81 -7.39 12.17 13.27
CA VAL A 81 -8.25 11.74 14.28
C VAL A 81 -7.95 12.44 15.56
N ALA A 82 -6.69 12.57 15.82
CA ALA A 82 -6.31 13.20 17.03
C ALA A 82 -6.68 14.62 17.03
N MET A 83 -6.69 15.24 15.90
CA MET A 83 -6.91 16.55 15.90
C MET A 83 -8.13 16.92 15.63
N GLU A 84 -8.83 16.28 15.32
CA GLU A 84 -9.92 16.76 14.93
C GLU A 84 -10.56 17.26 15.76
N GLY A 85 -10.20 17.27 16.29
CA GLY A 85 -10.66 17.89 17.00
C GLY A 85 -10.35 18.92 17.46
N ASN A 86 -9.96 18.95 17.30
CA ASN A 86 -9.55 19.70 17.53
C ASN A 86 -9.52 20.57 17.21
N GLN A 87 -9.55 20.48 16.96
CA GLN A 87 -9.24 21.11 16.67
C GLN A 87 -9.37 21.69 16.70
#